data_bd6810e955c7a662e8412f679dea509f
#
_entry.id   bd6810e955c7a662e8412f679dea509f
#
_cell.length_a   1.000
_cell.length_b   1.000
_cell.length_c   1.000
_cell.angle_alpha   90.00
_cell.angle_beta   90.00
_cell.angle_gamma   90.00
#
_symmetry.space_group_name_H-M   'P 1'
#
loop_
_entity.id
_entity.type
_entity.pdbx_description
1 polymer ?
#
loop_
_entity_poly.entity_id
_entity_poly.type
_entity_poly.pdbx_seq_one_letter_code
_entity_poly.pdbx_strand_id
1 'polypeptide(L)'
;MKKEFIFGVAILVLLSGCTQQPAEGGGGEMPSLSGKKVLLIIAPSNFRDEELFDTKAELEKAGAATAIASRQTGTITGMLGGTAKATLSLSSAKASDFDAVVFVGGSGASSYFNDSTAQRIAKDTAAQGKVLAAICIAPSILANAGLLQGKNATAFSSESGNLQSKGANYTGSAVTVDGKIITANGPAAAKQFGKEIVKALQ
;
A
#
# COMPACT_ATOMS: atom_id res chain seq x y z
N MET A 1 44.25 -68.47 -54.43
CA MET A 1 44.43 -67.84 -53.09
C MET A 1 44.39 -66.37 -53.29
N LYS A 2 43.27 -65.72 -53.08
CA LYS A 2 43.15 -64.26 -52.95
C LYS A 2 42.13 -63.98 -51.88
N LYS A 3 42.56 -63.32 -50.77
CA LYS A 3 41.75 -62.85 -49.65
C LYS A 3 41.15 -61.52 -50.02
N GLU A 4 39.85 -61.43 -50.06
CA GLU A 4 39.12 -60.15 -50.19
C GLU A 4 38.83 -59.61 -48.83
N PHE A 5 39.32 -58.36 -48.57
CA PHE A 5 39.04 -57.55 -47.33
C PHE A 5 37.79 -56.73 -47.57
N ILE A 6 36.72 -57.00 -46.89
CA ILE A 6 35.52 -56.18 -46.88
C ILE A 6 35.69 -55.08 -45.79
N PHE A 7 35.78 -53.83 -46.27
CA PHE A 7 35.74 -52.65 -45.41
C PHE A 7 34.29 -52.31 -45.03
N GLY A 8 33.94 -52.51 -43.79
CA GLY A 8 32.66 -52.08 -43.29
C GLY A 8 32.70 -50.60 -42.94
N VAL A 9 31.89 -49.77 -43.60
CA VAL A 9 31.70 -48.37 -43.29
C VAL A 9 30.67 -48.28 -42.20
N ALA A 10 31.07 -47.88 -40.99
CA ALA A 10 30.18 -47.56 -39.88
C ALA A 10 29.66 -46.10 -40.06
N ILE A 11 28.36 -45.97 -40.37
CA ILE A 11 27.68 -44.69 -40.41
C ILE A 11 27.32 -44.29 -38.97
N LEU A 12 28.01 -43.26 -38.46
CA LEU A 12 27.73 -42.66 -37.15
C LEU A 12 26.59 -41.63 -37.33
N VAL A 13 25.37 -41.99 -36.94
CA VAL A 13 24.24 -41.09 -36.92
C VAL A 13 24.34 -40.23 -35.67
N LEU A 14 24.73 -38.97 -35.85
CA LEU A 14 24.67 -37.95 -34.81
C LEU A 14 23.22 -37.50 -34.62
N LEU A 15 22.55 -38.01 -33.62
CA LEU A 15 21.27 -37.47 -33.12
C LEU A 15 21.53 -36.14 -32.41
N SER A 16 21.36 -35.04 -33.12
CA SER A 16 21.26 -33.70 -32.52
C SER A 16 19.98 -33.61 -31.68
N GLY A 17 20.07 -33.93 -30.43
CA GLY A 17 19.01 -33.67 -29.46
C GLY A 17 18.88 -32.15 -29.23
N CYS A 18 17.89 -31.51 -29.84
CA CYS A 18 17.42 -30.19 -29.39
C CYS A 18 16.85 -30.35 -28.01
N THR A 19 17.63 -30.03 -26.97
CA THR A 19 17.10 -29.76 -25.65
C THR A 19 16.39 -28.40 -25.71
N GLN A 20 15.06 -28.42 -25.87
CA GLN A 20 14.23 -27.24 -25.55
C GLN A 20 14.40 -26.94 -24.05
N GLN A 21 15.19 -25.90 -23.74
CA GLN A 21 15.12 -25.28 -22.43
C GLN A 21 13.69 -24.76 -22.23
N PRO A 22 13.06 -25.07 -21.08
CA PRO A 22 11.82 -24.39 -20.72
C PRO A 22 12.14 -22.89 -20.64
N ALA A 23 11.39 -22.08 -21.36
CA ALA A 23 11.40 -20.64 -21.17
C ALA A 23 11.08 -20.38 -19.69
N GLU A 24 12.07 -19.93 -18.92
CA GLU A 24 11.86 -19.37 -17.60
C GLU A 24 10.96 -18.15 -17.79
N GLY A 25 9.66 -18.35 -17.58
CA GLY A 25 8.72 -17.27 -17.44
C GLY A 25 9.20 -16.44 -16.27
N GLY A 26 9.69 -15.23 -16.54
CA GLY A 26 10.03 -14.23 -15.54
C GLY A 26 8.81 -13.85 -14.72
N GLY A 27 8.40 -14.72 -13.81
CA GLY A 27 7.53 -14.42 -12.69
C GLY A 27 8.36 -13.58 -11.74
N GLY A 28 8.29 -12.25 -11.85
CA GLY A 28 8.84 -11.38 -10.84
C GLY A 28 8.27 -11.81 -9.50
N GLU A 29 9.13 -12.29 -8.62
CA GLU A 29 8.77 -12.69 -7.27
C GLU A 29 8.03 -11.51 -6.62
N MET A 30 6.75 -11.72 -6.27
CA MET A 30 5.96 -10.68 -5.61
C MET A 30 6.69 -10.31 -4.33
N PRO A 31 6.95 -9.03 -4.08
CA PRO A 31 7.70 -8.60 -2.91
C PRO A 31 7.01 -9.11 -1.64
N SER A 32 7.75 -9.88 -0.84
CA SER A 32 7.22 -10.48 0.38
C SER A 32 7.33 -9.49 1.54
N LEU A 33 6.18 -9.09 2.09
CA LEU A 33 6.07 -8.32 3.32
C LEU A 33 5.82 -9.21 4.55
N SER A 34 6.29 -10.45 4.50
CA SER A 34 6.18 -11.36 5.64
C SER A 34 6.77 -10.73 6.91
N GLY A 35 6.00 -10.74 7.99
CA GLY A 35 6.36 -10.11 9.27
C GLY A 35 6.09 -8.61 9.36
N LYS A 36 5.78 -7.92 8.27
CA LYS A 36 5.38 -6.50 8.31
C LYS A 36 3.95 -6.34 8.80
N LYS A 37 3.72 -5.31 9.62
CA LYS A 37 2.41 -4.99 10.20
C LYS A 37 1.96 -3.60 9.73
N VAL A 38 0.74 -3.50 9.22
CA VAL A 38 0.15 -2.24 8.73
C VAL A 38 -1.13 -1.93 9.50
N LEU A 39 -1.21 -0.72 10.05
CA LEU A 39 -2.41 -0.20 10.70
C LEU A 39 -3.23 0.60 9.67
N LEU A 40 -4.47 0.19 9.46
CA LEU A 40 -5.46 0.92 8.66
C LEU A 40 -6.40 1.65 9.62
N ILE A 41 -6.42 2.98 9.57
CA ILE A 41 -7.29 3.81 10.43
C ILE A 41 -8.49 4.24 9.61
N ILE A 42 -9.68 3.84 10.05
CA ILE A 42 -10.96 4.20 9.44
C ILE A 42 -11.77 5.09 10.38
N ALA A 43 -12.58 5.96 9.80
CA ALA A 43 -13.56 6.74 10.56
C ALA A 43 -14.60 5.83 11.28
N PRO A 44 -15.25 6.31 12.34
CA PRO A 44 -16.25 5.51 13.09
C PRO A 44 -17.53 5.22 12.29
N SER A 45 -17.69 5.85 11.13
CA SER A 45 -18.74 5.61 10.14
C SER A 45 -18.31 6.20 8.80
N ASN A 46 -18.95 5.76 7.71
CA ASN A 46 -18.77 6.34 6.39
C ASN A 46 -17.30 6.41 5.92
N PHE A 47 -16.48 5.39 6.22
CA PHE A 47 -15.22 5.21 5.53
C PHE A 47 -15.49 4.85 4.05
N ARG A 48 -14.58 5.15 3.15
CA ARG A 48 -14.73 4.77 1.75
C ARG A 48 -14.32 3.32 1.53
N ASP A 49 -15.26 2.51 1.09
CA ASP A 49 -15.13 1.06 1.01
C ASP A 49 -13.96 0.62 0.14
N GLU A 50 -13.86 1.13 -1.10
CA GLU A 50 -12.78 0.75 -2.02
C GLU A 50 -11.41 1.18 -1.48
N GLU A 51 -11.33 2.32 -0.80
CA GLU A 51 -10.07 2.81 -0.26
C GLU A 51 -9.55 1.92 0.86
N LEU A 52 -10.44 1.36 1.68
CA LEU A 52 -10.07 0.37 2.68
C LEU A 52 -9.76 -0.99 2.04
N PHE A 53 -10.74 -1.54 1.31
CA PHE A 53 -10.65 -2.95 0.90
C PHE A 53 -9.62 -3.18 -0.20
N ASP A 54 -9.49 -2.30 -1.19
CA ASP A 54 -8.51 -2.46 -2.25
C ASP A 54 -7.08 -2.22 -1.72
N THR A 55 -6.88 -1.22 -0.86
CA THR A 55 -5.57 -0.99 -0.22
C THR A 55 -5.18 -2.18 0.66
N LYS A 56 -6.10 -2.66 1.51
CA LYS A 56 -5.88 -3.82 2.38
C LYS A 56 -5.54 -5.06 1.57
N ALA A 57 -6.26 -5.32 0.47
CA ALA A 57 -6.04 -6.46 -0.40
C ALA A 57 -4.63 -6.46 -1.02
N GLU A 58 -4.12 -5.30 -1.50
CA GLU A 58 -2.76 -5.21 -2.05
C GLU A 58 -1.70 -5.46 -0.97
N LEU A 59 -1.89 -4.98 0.25
CA LEU A 59 -0.98 -5.21 1.38
C LEU A 59 -0.95 -6.70 1.79
N GLU A 60 -2.12 -7.32 1.95
CA GLU A 60 -2.23 -8.73 2.35
C GLU A 60 -1.75 -9.68 1.26
N LYS A 61 -2.00 -9.35 -0.02
CA LYS A 61 -1.46 -10.07 -1.17
C LYS A 61 0.07 -10.08 -1.18
N ALA A 62 0.70 -9.01 -0.68
CA ALA A 62 2.16 -8.95 -0.52
C ALA A 62 2.66 -9.62 0.77
N GLY A 63 1.77 -10.17 1.62
CA GLY A 63 2.13 -10.89 2.84
C GLY A 63 2.17 -10.05 4.12
N ALA A 64 1.74 -8.79 4.09
CA ALA A 64 1.65 -7.96 5.30
C ALA A 64 0.48 -8.39 6.18
N ALA A 65 0.67 -8.34 7.49
CA ALA A 65 -0.43 -8.44 8.45
C ALA A 65 -1.10 -7.07 8.60
N THR A 66 -2.43 -7.01 8.45
CA THR A 66 -3.18 -5.76 8.59
C THR A 66 -4.02 -5.75 9.88
N ALA A 67 -4.11 -4.60 10.52
CA ALA A 67 -5.02 -4.33 11.62
C ALA A 67 -5.87 -3.11 11.31
N ILE A 68 -7.11 -3.09 11.77
CA ILE A 68 -8.01 -1.95 11.60
C ILE A 68 -8.25 -1.28 12.94
N ALA A 69 -8.02 0.03 12.99
CA ALA A 69 -8.37 0.88 14.12
C ALA A 69 -9.44 1.90 13.75
N SER A 70 -10.25 2.25 14.73
CA SER A 70 -11.20 3.36 14.65
C SER A 70 -11.35 4.02 16.01
N ARG A 71 -12.19 5.06 16.11
CA ARG A 71 -12.47 5.72 17.40
C ARG A 71 -12.83 4.72 18.49
N GLN A 72 -13.61 3.70 18.14
CA GLN A 72 -13.98 2.59 19.00
C GLN A 72 -13.82 1.28 18.26
N THR A 73 -13.69 0.18 19.00
CA THR A 73 -13.72 -1.18 18.43
C THR A 73 -15.14 -1.57 18.05
N GLY A 74 -15.27 -2.51 17.11
CA GLY A 74 -16.56 -3.02 16.67
C GLY A 74 -16.71 -3.04 15.14
N THR A 75 -17.90 -3.39 14.69
CA THR A 75 -18.26 -3.38 13.26
C THR A 75 -18.64 -1.97 12.83
N ILE A 76 -18.03 -1.49 11.77
CA ILE A 76 -18.21 -0.16 11.21
C ILE A 76 -18.69 -0.30 9.78
N THR A 77 -19.67 0.51 9.38
CA THR A 77 -20.22 0.52 8.03
C THR A 77 -19.61 1.65 7.19
N GLY A 78 -19.17 1.30 5.99
CA GLY A 78 -18.65 2.22 4.98
C GLY A 78 -19.76 2.97 4.23
N MET A 79 -19.36 3.89 3.36
CA MET A 79 -20.27 4.72 2.55
C MET A 79 -21.10 3.90 1.56
N LEU A 80 -20.59 2.79 1.08
CA LEU A 80 -21.25 1.91 0.09
C LEU A 80 -21.88 0.67 0.74
N GLY A 81 -21.94 0.62 2.08
CA GLY A 81 -22.56 -0.47 2.84
C GLY A 81 -21.64 -1.63 3.19
N GLY A 82 -20.38 -1.60 2.76
CA GLY A 82 -19.37 -2.56 3.21
C GLY A 82 -19.13 -2.43 4.72
N THR A 83 -18.79 -3.54 5.37
CA THR A 83 -18.52 -3.54 6.81
C THR A 83 -17.09 -3.96 7.11
N ALA A 84 -16.49 -3.32 8.10
CA ALA A 84 -15.16 -3.64 8.60
C ALA A 84 -15.18 -3.75 10.12
N LYS A 85 -14.38 -4.69 10.68
CA LYS A 85 -14.25 -4.85 12.12
C LYS A 85 -12.99 -4.13 12.61
N ALA A 86 -13.16 -3.01 13.31
CA ALA A 86 -12.07 -2.38 14.04
C ALA A 86 -11.74 -3.21 15.29
N THR A 87 -10.51 -3.73 15.35
CA THR A 87 -10.01 -4.54 16.47
C THR A 87 -9.25 -3.71 17.49
N LEU A 88 -8.86 -2.48 17.12
CA LEU A 88 -8.16 -1.53 17.98
C LEU A 88 -8.97 -0.23 18.11
N SER A 89 -8.96 0.36 19.31
CA SER A 89 -9.39 1.74 19.45
C SER A 89 -8.26 2.69 19.03
N LEU A 90 -8.60 3.85 18.47
CA LEU A 90 -7.62 4.85 18.09
C LEU A 90 -6.74 5.26 19.29
N SER A 91 -7.33 5.36 20.50
CA SER A 91 -6.61 5.71 21.72
C SER A 91 -5.58 4.67 22.17
N SER A 92 -5.81 3.39 21.88
CA SER A 92 -4.90 2.29 22.21
C SER A 92 -3.86 1.99 21.12
N ALA A 93 -4.05 2.52 19.91
CA ALA A 93 -3.12 2.31 18.81
C ALA A 93 -1.78 3.03 19.07
N LYS A 94 -0.68 2.29 18.91
CA LYS A 94 0.69 2.81 19.03
C LYS A 94 1.40 2.66 17.70
N ALA A 95 1.97 3.75 17.19
CA ALA A 95 2.75 3.73 15.95
C ALA A 95 3.95 2.75 16.02
N SER A 96 4.50 2.52 17.23
CA SER A 96 5.61 1.59 17.46
C SER A 96 5.31 0.14 17.04
N ASP A 97 4.05 -0.27 17.09
CA ASP A 97 3.64 -1.66 16.90
C ASP A 97 3.46 -2.04 15.41
N PHE A 98 3.61 -1.06 14.51
CA PHE A 98 3.38 -1.18 13.07
C PHE A 98 4.56 -0.65 12.26
N ASP A 99 4.75 -1.17 11.05
CA ASP A 99 5.72 -0.70 10.05
C ASP A 99 5.15 0.43 9.18
N ALA A 100 3.84 0.48 9.05
CA ALA A 100 3.11 1.55 8.36
C ALA A 100 1.80 1.90 9.05
N VAL A 101 1.38 3.15 8.90
CA VAL A 101 0.05 3.64 9.28
C VAL A 101 -0.61 4.28 8.07
N VAL A 102 -1.85 3.89 7.80
CA VAL A 102 -2.65 4.31 6.66
C VAL A 102 -3.95 4.95 7.16
N PHE A 103 -4.18 6.20 6.83
CA PHE A 103 -5.47 6.88 7.07
C PHE A 103 -6.36 6.72 5.83
N VAL A 104 -7.46 6.03 6.00
CA VAL A 104 -8.47 5.78 4.96
C VAL A 104 -9.43 6.97 4.91
N GLY A 105 -9.87 7.33 3.70
CA GLY A 105 -10.79 8.43 3.49
C GLY A 105 -12.26 8.02 3.65
N GLY A 106 -13.10 8.66 2.86
CA GLY A 106 -14.55 8.65 3.01
C GLY A 106 -15.01 9.88 3.82
N SER A 107 -16.28 10.24 3.73
CA SER A 107 -16.80 11.46 4.36
C SER A 107 -16.60 11.48 5.89
N GLY A 108 -16.61 10.31 6.54
CA GLY A 108 -16.37 10.19 7.97
C GLY A 108 -14.95 10.59 8.42
N ALA A 109 -13.96 10.53 7.51
CA ALA A 109 -12.57 10.85 7.84
C ALA A 109 -12.38 12.32 8.25
N SER A 110 -13.29 13.22 7.89
CA SER A 110 -13.29 14.61 8.34
C SER A 110 -13.33 14.75 9.87
N SER A 111 -13.91 13.76 10.57
CA SER A 111 -13.92 13.72 12.04
C SER A 111 -12.54 13.58 12.68
N TYR A 112 -11.52 13.24 11.90
CA TYR A 112 -10.13 13.10 12.32
C TYR A 112 -9.22 14.28 11.93
N PHE A 113 -9.69 15.23 11.13
CA PHE A 113 -8.88 16.34 10.65
C PHE A 113 -8.16 17.09 11.76
N ASN A 114 -8.86 17.32 12.88
CA ASN A 114 -8.32 18.00 14.06
C ASN A 114 -8.34 17.12 15.32
N ASP A 115 -8.48 15.80 15.15
CA ASP A 115 -8.44 14.86 16.28
C ASP A 115 -6.99 14.71 16.75
N SER A 116 -6.74 15.08 18.01
CA SER A 116 -5.40 15.07 18.59
C SER A 116 -4.77 13.68 18.65
N THR A 117 -5.60 12.63 18.79
CA THR A 117 -5.11 11.24 18.82
C THR A 117 -4.70 10.78 17.43
N ALA A 118 -5.50 11.08 16.40
CA ALA A 118 -5.15 10.78 15.02
C ALA A 118 -3.86 11.51 14.60
N GLN A 119 -3.76 12.80 14.90
CA GLN A 119 -2.55 13.59 14.61
C GLN A 119 -1.33 13.11 15.38
N ARG A 120 -1.49 12.69 16.65
CA ARG A 120 -0.39 12.10 17.44
C ARG A 120 0.12 10.83 16.76
N ILE A 121 -0.76 9.92 16.37
CA ILE A 121 -0.36 8.68 15.68
C ILE A 121 0.40 9.00 14.38
N ALA A 122 -0.09 9.96 13.59
CA ALA A 122 0.58 10.39 12.37
C ALA A 122 1.99 10.96 12.66
N LYS A 123 2.12 11.84 13.66
CA LYS A 123 3.40 12.42 14.08
C LYS A 123 4.37 11.36 14.60
N ASP A 124 3.89 10.45 15.44
CA ASP A 124 4.69 9.36 16.01
C ASP A 124 5.20 8.41 14.89
N THR A 125 4.35 8.14 13.89
CA THR A 125 4.73 7.32 12.72
C THR A 125 5.85 7.99 11.91
N ALA A 126 5.67 9.28 11.61
CA ALA A 126 6.67 10.04 10.85
C ALA A 126 7.98 10.19 11.63
N ALA A 127 7.92 10.48 12.92
CA ALA A 127 9.10 10.64 13.80
C ALA A 127 9.92 9.33 13.92
N GLN A 128 9.27 8.16 13.78
CA GLN A 128 9.93 6.85 13.79
C GLN A 128 10.44 6.44 12.39
N GLY A 129 10.35 7.30 11.36
CA GLY A 129 10.80 7.01 10.00
C GLY A 129 10.00 5.91 9.30
N LYS A 130 8.80 5.60 9.79
CA LYS A 130 7.92 4.58 9.24
C LYS A 130 7.07 5.12 8.09
N VAL A 131 6.46 4.22 7.32
CA VAL A 131 5.58 4.61 6.22
C VAL A 131 4.30 5.21 6.79
N LEU A 132 4.02 6.45 6.38
CA LEU A 132 2.80 7.18 6.71
C LEU A 132 2.01 7.45 5.45
N ALA A 133 0.80 6.95 5.38
CA ALA A 133 0.00 7.04 4.17
C ALA A 133 -1.42 7.58 4.45
N ALA A 134 -1.99 8.30 3.48
CA ALA A 134 -3.35 8.83 3.58
C ALA A 134 -4.00 8.96 2.19
N ILE A 135 -5.29 8.65 2.07
CA ILE A 135 -6.01 8.67 0.79
C ILE A 135 -7.27 9.53 0.85
N CYS A 136 -7.69 10.08 -0.28
CA CYS A 136 -8.90 10.87 -0.48
C CYS A 136 -8.89 12.17 0.33
N ILE A 137 -9.78 12.35 1.29
CA ILE A 137 -9.77 13.53 2.17
C ILE A 137 -8.83 13.38 3.38
N ALA A 138 -8.39 12.14 3.69
CA ALA A 138 -7.54 11.89 4.85
C ALA A 138 -6.17 12.58 4.85
N PRO A 139 -5.53 12.95 3.71
CA PRO A 139 -4.30 13.75 3.72
C PRO A 139 -4.44 15.08 4.48
N SER A 140 -5.66 15.62 4.65
CA SER A 140 -5.92 16.78 5.50
C SER A 140 -5.56 16.53 6.97
N ILE A 141 -5.61 15.29 7.47
CA ILE A 141 -5.14 14.94 8.82
C ILE A 141 -3.63 15.21 8.93
N LEU A 142 -2.86 14.77 7.91
CA LEU A 142 -1.41 14.94 7.87
C LEU A 142 -1.03 16.42 7.70
N ALA A 143 -1.76 17.13 6.84
CA ALA A 143 -1.56 18.57 6.61
C ALA A 143 -1.80 19.35 7.91
N ASN A 144 -2.90 19.08 8.62
CA ASN A 144 -3.24 19.74 9.87
C ASN A 144 -2.28 19.35 11.03
N ALA A 145 -1.66 18.18 10.93
CA ALA A 145 -0.59 17.78 11.85
C ALA A 145 0.77 18.44 11.54
N GLY A 146 0.88 19.23 10.44
CA GLY A 146 2.13 19.90 10.02
C GLY A 146 3.12 18.99 9.30
N LEU A 147 2.69 17.78 8.91
CA LEU A 147 3.58 16.76 8.32
C LEU A 147 3.78 16.90 6.81
N LEU A 148 2.98 17.74 6.15
CA LEU A 148 3.05 17.96 4.70
C LEU A 148 3.73 19.28 4.30
N GLN A 149 4.22 20.06 5.26
CA GLN A 149 4.91 21.33 4.96
C GLN A 149 6.16 21.07 4.11
N GLY A 150 6.24 21.70 2.92
CA GLY A 150 7.32 21.54 1.96
C GLY A 150 7.34 20.18 1.24
N LYS A 151 6.35 19.32 1.48
CA LYS A 151 6.25 18.00 0.87
C LYS A 151 5.34 18.00 -0.36
N ASN A 152 5.69 17.17 -1.35
CA ASN A 152 4.78 16.85 -2.43
C ASN A 152 3.67 15.94 -1.90
N ALA A 153 2.42 16.31 -2.13
CA ALA A 153 1.27 15.54 -1.66
C ALA A 153 0.07 15.70 -2.59
N THR A 154 -0.80 14.72 -2.60
CA THR A 154 -2.11 14.78 -3.26
C THR A 154 -3.22 14.45 -2.27
N ALA A 155 -4.43 14.80 -2.64
CA ALA A 155 -5.66 14.48 -1.91
C ALA A 155 -6.84 14.56 -2.88
N PHE A 156 -8.02 14.20 -2.41
CA PHE A 156 -9.26 14.53 -3.12
C PHE A 156 -9.32 16.04 -3.37
N SER A 157 -9.83 16.45 -4.53
CA SER A 157 -9.72 17.83 -5.01
C SER A 157 -10.29 18.89 -4.05
N SER A 158 -11.30 18.52 -3.23
CA SER A 158 -11.84 19.43 -2.20
C SER A 158 -10.80 19.86 -1.16
N GLU A 159 -9.78 19.02 -0.92
CA GLU A 159 -8.77 19.25 0.10
C GLU A 159 -7.52 20.00 -0.40
N SER A 160 -7.45 20.29 -1.69
CA SER A 160 -6.30 20.97 -2.30
C SER A 160 -5.96 22.28 -1.61
N GLY A 161 -6.98 23.10 -1.33
CA GLY A 161 -6.81 24.38 -0.63
C GLY A 161 -6.29 24.20 0.80
N ASN A 162 -6.76 23.20 1.54
CA ASN A 162 -6.25 22.89 2.87
C ASN A 162 -4.78 22.48 2.83
N LEU A 163 -4.42 21.53 1.95
CA LEU A 163 -3.02 21.08 1.83
C LEU A 163 -2.09 22.25 1.49
N GLN A 164 -2.44 23.07 0.50
CA GLN A 164 -1.66 24.24 0.11
C GLN A 164 -1.53 25.27 1.22
N SER A 165 -2.63 25.57 1.95
CA SER A 165 -2.60 26.50 3.07
C SER A 165 -1.71 26.05 4.24
N LYS A 166 -1.47 24.72 4.34
CA LYS A 166 -0.55 24.09 5.31
C LYS A 166 0.87 23.87 4.73
N GLY A 167 1.16 24.47 3.56
CA GLY A 167 2.50 24.50 2.98
C GLY A 167 2.88 23.24 2.17
N ALA A 168 1.93 22.39 1.82
CA ALA A 168 2.19 21.26 0.92
C ALA A 168 2.27 21.71 -0.54
N ASN A 169 3.12 21.08 -1.32
CA ASN A 169 3.14 21.16 -2.78
C ASN A 169 2.08 20.21 -3.34
N TYR A 170 0.87 20.71 -3.54
CA TYR A 170 -0.24 19.87 -4.04
C TYR A 170 -0.01 19.47 -5.49
N THR A 171 0.05 18.17 -5.77
CA THR A 171 0.36 17.63 -7.10
C THR A 171 -0.86 17.35 -7.95
N GLY A 172 -2.02 17.04 -7.35
CA GLY A 172 -3.22 16.58 -8.06
C GLY A 172 -3.10 15.18 -8.70
N SER A 173 -1.96 14.50 -8.54
CA SER A 173 -1.72 13.17 -9.10
C SER A 173 -2.57 12.10 -8.41
N ALA A 174 -2.79 10.97 -9.08
CA ALA A 174 -3.51 9.84 -8.49
C ALA A 174 -2.86 9.37 -7.19
N VAL A 175 -1.55 9.20 -7.21
CA VAL A 175 -0.72 8.88 -6.04
C VAL A 175 0.53 9.76 -6.07
N THR A 176 0.95 10.23 -4.91
CA THR A 176 2.19 10.98 -4.72
C THR A 176 3.00 10.34 -3.58
N VAL A 177 4.29 10.13 -3.83
CA VAL A 177 5.25 9.59 -2.86
C VAL A 177 6.31 10.67 -2.59
N ASP A 178 6.51 11.02 -1.33
CA ASP A 178 7.57 11.92 -0.88
C ASP A 178 8.26 11.27 0.34
N GLY A 179 9.34 10.57 0.08
CA GLY A 179 10.05 9.76 1.07
C GLY A 179 9.16 8.64 1.63
N LYS A 180 8.91 8.67 2.92
CA LYS A 180 8.02 7.71 3.60
C LYS A 180 6.56 8.19 3.72
N ILE A 181 6.22 9.35 3.13
CA ILE A 181 4.85 9.85 3.08
C ILE A 181 4.25 9.52 1.72
N ILE A 182 3.10 8.84 1.73
CA ILE A 182 2.39 8.41 0.52
C ILE A 182 0.95 8.94 0.60
N THR A 183 0.53 9.68 -0.41
CA THR A 183 -0.82 10.23 -0.48
C THR A 183 -1.50 9.84 -1.77
N ALA A 184 -2.84 9.71 -1.77
CA ALA A 184 -3.62 9.41 -2.96
C ALA A 184 -4.92 10.22 -3.00
N ASN A 185 -5.44 10.43 -4.22
CA ASN A 185 -6.53 11.38 -4.46
C ASN A 185 -7.94 10.79 -4.33
N GLY A 186 -8.10 9.47 -4.13
CA GLY A 186 -9.43 8.89 -3.95
C GLY A 186 -9.55 7.43 -4.38
N PRO A 187 -10.79 6.89 -4.43
CA PRO A 187 -11.03 5.45 -4.55
C PRO A 187 -10.45 4.83 -5.83
N ALA A 188 -10.45 5.54 -6.95
CA ALA A 188 -9.87 5.02 -8.20
C ALA A 188 -8.36 4.75 -8.08
N ALA A 189 -7.68 5.41 -7.15
CA ALA A 189 -6.24 5.26 -6.90
C ALA A 189 -5.91 4.19 -5.84
N ALA A 190 -6.90 3.61 -5.15
CA ALA A 190 -6.71 2.77 -3.95
C ALA A 190 -5.76 1.58 -4.19
N LYS A 191 -5.90 0.88 -5.32
CA LYS A 191 -4.99 -0.24 -5.67
C LYS A 191 -3.56 0.23 -5.91
N GLN A 192 -3.37 1.33 -6.66
CA GLN A 192 -2.05 1.90 -6.89
C GLN A 192 -1.43 2.38 -5.57
N PHE A 193 -2.21 3.05 -4.73
CA PHE A 193 -1.82 3.49 -3.40
C PHE A 193 -1.32 2.32 -2.53
N GLY A 194 -2.06 1.21 -2.48
CA GLY A 194 -1.64 -0.01 -1.80
C GLY A 194 -0.29 -0.55 -2.32
N LYS A 195 -0.10 -0.57 -3.64
CA LYS A 195 1.17 -1.00 -4.26
C LYS A 195 2.35 -0.10 -3.92
N GLU A 196 2.15 1.23 -3.85
CA GLU A 196 3.22 2.16 -3.46
C GLU A 196 3.59 1.98 -1.97
N ILE A 197 2.60 1.69 -1.10
CA ILE A 197 2.88 1.34 0.30
C ILE A 197 3.68 0.04 0.39
N VAL A 198 3.32 -0.99 -0.40
CA VAL A 198 4.09 -2.26 -0.48
C VAL A 198 5.54 -1.98 -0.85
N LYS A 199 5.81 -1.18 -1.89
CA LYS A 199 7.17 -0.81 -2.30
C LYS A 199 7.95 -0.07 -1.20
N ALA A 200 7.29 0.83 -0.47
CA ALA A 200 7.93 1.61 0.59
C ALA A 200 8.26 0.79 1.85
N LEU A 201 7.65 -0.40 2.00
CA LEU A 201 7.87 -1.33 3.11
C LEU A 201 8.95 -2.38 2.84
N GLN A 202 9.40 -2.50 1.60
CA GLN A 202 10.56 -3.31 1.19
C GLN A 202 11.87 -2.65 1.63
#